data_899b88ca6d68074160bdeff19f869985
#
_entry.id   899b88ca6d68074160bdeff19f869985
#
_cell.length_a   1.000
_cell.length_b   1.000
_cell.length_c   1.000
_cell.angle_alpha   90.00
_cell.angle_beta   90.00
_cell.angle_gamma   90.00
#
_symmetry.space_group_name_H-M   'P 1'
#
loop_
_entity.id
_entity.type
_entity.pdbx_description
1 polymer ?
#
loop_
_entity_poly.entity_id
_entity_poly.type
_entity_poly.pdbx_seq_one_letter_code
_entity_poly.pdbx_strand_id
1 'polypeptide(L)'
;MTTDLVTEALTMAWFRKRPAVGLMHHPDRGSPYARQAVQTKLKDYGRLCSLRRKGTFWDNAPIESWFNRLKTERVHTLRDATQKDMKAKSCKYIEGFYNRKRQHSTLGDRAPAQFLDAWISKPHQEKQGA
;
A
#
# COMPACT_ATOMS: atom_id res chain seq x y z
N MET A 1 -16.12 -5.94 3.66
CA MET A 1 -15.31 -5.46 2.51
C MET A 1 -15.84 -6.16 1.27
N THR A 2 -16.18 -5.40 0.22
CA THR A 2 -16.69 -5.94 -1.05
C THR A 2 -15.57 -6.17 -2.04
N THR A 3 -15.75 -7.07 -2.99
CA THR A 3 -14.77 -7.34 -4.06
C THR A 3 -14.51 -6.09 -4.90
N ASP A 4 -15.56 -5.28 -5.13
CA ASP A 4 -15.47 -4.05 -5.91
C ASP A 4 -14.52 -3.04 -5.29
N LEU A 5 -14.59 -2.85 -3.96
CA LEU A 5 -13.68 -1.97 -3.23
C LEU A 5 -12.21 -2.39 -3.42
N VAL A 6 -11.94 -3.71 -3.39
CA VAL A 6 -10.59 -4.24 -3.59
C VAL A 6 -10.11 -4.01 -5.02
N THR A 7 -10.97 -4.27 -6.00
CA THR A 7 -10.61 -4.08 -7.42
C THR A 7 -10.43 -2.61 -7.78
N GLU A 8 -11.22 -1.70 -7.22
CA GLU A 8 -11.06 -0.25 -7.38
C GLU A 8 -9.75 0.24 -6.75
N ALA A 9 -9.44 -0.18 -5.52
CA ALA A 9 -8.19 0.17 -4.84
C ALA A 9 -6.97 -0.33 -5.63
N LEU A 10 -7.02 -1.56 -6.15
CA LEU A 10 -5.97 -2.13 -6.99
C LEU A 10 -5.78 -1.35 -8.30
N THR A 11 -6.89 -0.97 -8.93
CA THR A 11 -6.88 -0.14 -10.15
C THR A 11 -6.25 1.22 -9.88
N MET A 12 -6.67 1.88 -8.81
CA MET A 12 -6.13 3.18 -8.42
C MET A 12 -4.62 3.09 -8.14
N ALA A 13 -4.17 2.06 -7.43
CA ALA A 13 -2.74 1.84 -7.15
C ALA A 13 -1.95 1.61 -8.45
N TRP A 14 -2.49 0.84 -9.37
CA TRP A 14 -1.89 0.61 -10.68
C TRP A 14 -1.67 1.90 -11.47
N PHE A 15 -2.71 2.70 -11.65
CA PHE A 15 -2.63 3.94 -12.43
C PHE A 15 -1.72 4.99 -11.78
N ARG A 16 -1.67 5.06 -10.45
CA ARG A 16 -0.84 6.03 -9.73
C ARG A 16 0.65 5.67 -9.73
N LYS A 17 0.97 4.39 -9.61
CA LYS A 17 2.36 3.96 -9.37
C LYS A 17 3.01 3.29 -10.57
N ARG A 18 2.22 2.74 -11.51
CA ARG A 18 2.67 2.00 -12.69
C ARG A 18 3.90 1.12 -12.41
N PRO A 19 3.85 0.26 -11.42
CA PRO A 19 5.01 -0.50 -11.00
C PRO A 19 5.37 -1.56 -12.03
N ALA A 20 6.64 -1.97 -12.02
CA ALA A 20 7.17 -2.97 -12.94
C ALA A 20 6.38 -4.29 -12.91
N VAL A 21 6.38 -5.01 -14.02
CA VAL A 21 5.83 -6.37 -14.11
C VAL A 21 6.55 -7.29 -13.12
N GLY A 22 5.80 -8.22 -12.50
CA GLY A 22 6.35 -9.16 -11.54
C GLY A 22 6.35 -8.67 -10.09
N LEU A 23 5.88 -7.45 -9.81
CA LEU A 23 5.70 -7.01 -8.43
C LEU A 23 4.75 -7.95 -7.68
N MET A 24 5.19 -8.42 -6.52
CA MET A 24 4.40 -9.33 -5.69
C MET A 24 3.35 -8.57 -4.88
N HIS A 25 2.12 -9.05 -4.95
CA HIS A 25 0.99 -8.56 -4.15
C HIS A 25 0.79 -9.51 -2.96
N HIS A 26 0.81 -8.96 -1.75
CA HIS A 26 0.63 -9.69 -0.49
C HIS A 26 -0.74 -9.33 0.11
N PRO A 27 -1.83 -10.01 -0.28
CA PRO A 27 -3.11 -9.83 0.39
C PRO A 27 -3.15 -10.61 1.69
N ASP A 28 -4.04 -10.19 2.60
CA ASP A 28 -4.45 -11.09 3.67
C ASP A 28 -5.28 -12.25 3.09
N ARG A 29 -5.58 -13.26 3.91
CA ARG A 29 -6.36 -14.42 3.49
C ARG A 29 -7.87 -14.16 3.43
N GLY A 30 -8.28 -12.91 3.43
CA GLY A 30 -9.68 -12.54 3.34
C GLY A 30 -10.32 -13.04 2.03
N SER A 31 -11.54 -13.56 2.12
CA SER A 31 -12.29 -14.09 0.98
C SER A 31 -12.39 -13.13 -0.23
N PRO A 32 -12.41 -11.78 -0.06
CA PRO A 32 -12.44 -10.88 -1.20
C PRO A 32 -11.23 -10.97 -2.12
N TYR A 33 -10.05 -11.24 -1.57
CA TYR A 33 -8.81 -11.34 -2.37
C TYR A 33 -8.66 -12.66 -3.11
N ALA A 34 -9.32 -13.72 -2.60
CA ALA A 34 -9.34 -15.03 -3.27
C ALA A 34 -10.32 -15.10 -4.44
N ARG A 35 -11.17 -14.09 -4.61
CA ARG A 35 -12.18 -14.10 -5.68
C ARG A 35 -11.53 -14.00 -7.06
N GLN A 36 -12.12 -14.70 -8.02
CA GLN A 36 -11.64 -14.78 -9.39
C GLN A 36 -11.42 -13.40 -10.03
N ALA A 37 -12.32 -12.44 -9.77
CA ALA A 37 -12.22 -11.08 -10.31
C ALA A 37 -10.93 -10.35 -9.89
N VAL A 38 -10.51 -10.49 -8.62
CA VAL A 38 -9.26 -9.88 -8.12
C VAL A 38 -8.06 -10.59 -8.73
N GLN A 39 -8.08 -11.91 -8.80
CA GLN A 39 -7.00 -12.70 -9.38
C GLN A 39 -6.80 -12.41 -10.87
N THR A 40 -7.89 -12.31 -11.63
CA THR A 40 -7.85 -11.91 -13.05
C THR A 40 -7.22 -10.53 -13.21
N LYS A 41 -7.65 -9.57 -12.41
CA LYS A 41 -7.13 -8.20 -12.47
C LYS A 41 -5.64 -8.11 -12.10
N LEU A 42 -5.20 -8.87 -11.11
CA LEU A 42 -3.77 -8.98 -10.76
C LEU A 42 -2.97 -9.53 -11.94
N LYS A 43 -3.48 -10.59 -12.58
CA LYS A 43 -2.85 -11.19 -13.76
C LYS A 43 -2.77 -10.20 -14.93
N ASP A 44 -3.85 -9.46 -15.21
CA ASP A 44 -3.90 -8.45 -16.28
C ASP A 44 -2.87 -7.33 -16.05
N TYR A 45 -2.58 -7.02 -14.78
CA TYR A 45 -1.56 -6.06 -14.41
C TYR A 45 -0.15 -6.67 -14.29
N GLY A 46 0.04 -7.92 -14.68
CA GLY A 46 1.33 -8.60 -14.61
C GLY A 46 1.84 -8.80 -13.17
N ARG A 47 0.91 -8.97 -12.19
CA ARG A 47 1.23 -9.12 -10.78
C ARG A 47 1.31 -10.56 -10.35
N LEU A 48 2.23 -10.83 -9.44
CA LEU A 48 2.30 -12.09 -8.72
C LEU A 48 1.51 -11.97 -7.41
N CYS A 49 0.78 -13.01 -7.06
CA CYS A 49 0.03 -13.06 -5.81
C CYS A 49 0.63 -14.10 -4.85
N SER A 50 0.91 -13.70 -3.62
CA SER A 50 1.54 -14.56 -2.61
C SER A 50 0.58 -15.45 -1.83
N LEU A 51 -0.66 -15.64 -2.29
CA LEU A 51 -1.70 -16.42 -1.58
C LEU A 51 -1.31 -17.85 -1.21
N ARG A 52 -0.18 -18.36 -1.70
CA ARG A 52 0.14 -19.79 -1.67
C ARG A 52 0.87 -20.32 -0.44
N ARG A 53 1.37 -19.49 0.47
CA ARG A 53 2.12 -20.00 1.64
C ARG A 53 1.32 -19.91 2.94
N LYS A 54 1.05 -21.07 3.51
CA LYS A 54 0.56 -21.23 4.89
C LYS A 54 1.71 -20.84 5.83
N GLY A 55 1.57 -19.78 6.64
CA GLY A 55 2.49 -19.57 7.78
C GLY A 55 3.37 -18.31 7.76
N THR A 56 3.37 -17.47 6.72
CA THR A 56 4.13 -16.22 6.73
C THR A 56 3.28 -15.06 7.23
N PHE A 57 3.10 -14.97 8.57
CA PHE A 57 2.48 -13.81 9.23
C PHE A 57 3.28 -12.51 9.03
N TRP A 58 4.56 -12.63 8.72
CA TRP A 58 5.49 -11.51 8.57
C TRP A 58 5.23 -10.65 7.34
N ASP A 59 4.62 -11.21 6.29
CA ASP A 59 4.40 -10.50 5.03
C ASP A 59 3.41 -9.33 5.18
N ASN A 60 2.51 -9.38 6.18
CA ASN A 60 1.51 -8.35 6.44
C ASN A 60 1.90 -7.39 7.57
N ALA A 61 2.93 -7.70 8.35
CA ALA A 61 3.35 -6.88 9.49
C ALA A 61 3.59 -5.39 9.13
N PRO A 62 4.21 -5.04 8.01
CA PRO A 62 4.40 -3.63 7.62
C PRO A 62 3.07 -2.90 7.41
N ILE A 63 2.09 -3.51 6.74
CA ILE A 63 0.80 -2.88 6.49
C ILE A 63 -0.06 -2.80 7.75
N GLU A 64 -0.01 -3.80 8.62
CA GLU A 64 -0.68 -3.78 9.92
C GLU A 64 -0.11 -2.69 10.81
N SER A 65 1.21 -2.55 10.89
CA SER A 65 1.88 -1.47 11.59
C SER A 65 1.48 -0.10 11.05
N TRP A 66 1.37 0.04 9.74
CA TRP A 66 0.94 1.27 9.10
C TRP A 66 -0.52 1.62 9.47
N PHE A 67 -1.44 0.66 9.42
CA PHE A 67 -2.84 0.88 9.82
C PHE A 67 -2.97 1.21 11.31
N ASN A 68 -2.21 0.57 12.18
CA ASN A 68 -2.20 0.89 13.60
C ASN A 68 -1.76 2.33 13.85
N ARG A 69 -0.72 2.80 13.16
CA ARG A 69 -0.27 4.19 13.25
C ARG A 69 -1.33 5.17 12.74
N LEU A 70 -1.94 4.91 11.59
CA LEU A 70 -3.03 5.73 11.06
C LEU A 70 -4.18 5.83 12.07
N LYS A 71 -4.60 4.71 12.64
CA LYS A 71 -5.65 4.68 13.66
C LYS A 71 -5.27 5.49 14.89
N THR A 72 -4.09 5.25 15.46
CA THR A 72 -3.64 5.90 16.68
C THR A 72 -3.42 7.39 16.51
N GLU A 73 -2.76 7.78 15.41
CA GLU A 73 -2.37 9.17 15.21
C GLU A 73 -3.49 10.05 14.68
N ARG A 74 -4.51 9.49 14.02
CA ARG A 74 -5.54 10.30 13.34
C ARG A 74 -6.98 9.84 13.56
N VAL A 75 -7.26 8.55 13.61
CA VAL A 75 -8.64 8.06 13.69
C VAL A 75 -9.19 8.16 15.10
N HIS A 76 -8.41 7.79 16.11
CA HIS A 76 -8.84 7.81 17.52
C HIS A 76 -9.12 9.23 18.04
N THR A 77 -8.59 10.26 17.40
CA THR A 77 -8.84 11.67 17.77
C THR A 77 -10.13 12.23 17.17
N LEU A 78 -10.80 11.46 16.31
CA LEU A 78 -11.99 11.88 15.57
C LEU A 78 -13.24 11.21 16.15
N ARG A 79 -13.71 11.69 17.29
CA ARG A 79 -15.05 11.35 17.77
C ARG A 79 -16.09 12.06 16.89
N ASP A 80 -17.14 11.37 16.54
CA ASP A 80 -18.31 11.92 15.79
C ASP A 80 -18.01 12.41 14.35
N ALA A 81 -16.91 11.99 13.73
CA ALA A 81 -16.61 12.33 12.35
C ALA A 81 -17.49 11.54 11.36
N THR A 82 -18.01 12.22 10.36
CA THR A 82 -18.69 11.57 9.24
C THR A 82 -17.73 10.74 8.38
N GLN A 83 -18.25 9.79 7.60
CA GLN A 83 -17.43 9.02 6.65
C GLN A 83 -16.67 9.95 5.66
N LYS A 84 -17.30 11.04 5.26
CA LYS A 84 -16.69 12.05 4.38
C LYS A 84 -15.50 12.73 5.05
N ASP A 85 -15.65 13.13 6.32
CA ASP A 85 -14.59 13.76 7.10
C ASP A 85 -13.43 12.80 7.33
N MET A 86 -13.73 11.54 7.64
CA MET A 86 -12.72 10.50 7.81
C MET A 86 -11.91 10.29 6.53
N LYS A 87 -12.57 10.22 5.39
CA LYS A 87 -11.91 10.08 4.09
C LYS A 87 -11.00 11.26 3.79
N ALA A 88 -11.49 12.49 3.97
CA ALA A 88 -10.73 13.71 3.73
C ALA A 88 -9.49 13.81 4.65
N LYS A 89 -9.66 13.55 5.93
CA LYS A 89 -8.57 13.59 6.92
C LYS A 89 -7.54 12.50 6.71
N SER A 90 -7.99 11.28 6.35
CA SER A 90 -7.07 10.18 6.01
C SER A 90 -6.26 10.49 4.75
N CYS A 91 -6.88 11.03 3.70
CA CYS A 91 -6.17 11.47 2.51
C CYS A 91 -5.14 12.57 2.83
N LYS A 92 -5.52 13.58 3.62
CA LYS A 92 -4.61 14.66 4.04
C LYS A 92 -3.43 14.12 4.87
N TYR A 93 -3.67 13.16 5.75
CA TYR A 93 -2.61 12.52 6.52
C TYR A 93 -1.66 11.73 5.62
N ILE A 94 -2.19 10.89 4.73
CA ILE A 94 -1.39 10.02 3.86
C ILE A 94 -0.55 10.86 2.88
N GLU A 95 -1.20 11.73 2.12
CA GLU A 95 -0.53 12.46 1.05
C GLU A 95 0.25 13.68 1.55
N GLY A 96 -0.27 14.37 2.56
CA GLY A 96 0.34 15.62 3.06
C GLY A 96 1.44 15.40 4.10
N PHE A 97 1.28 14.41 4.98
CA PHE A 97 2.21 14.17 6.07
C PHE A 97 3.01 12.88 5.89
N TYR A 98 2.33 11.72 5.82
CA TYR A 98 3.01 10.43 5.84
C TYR A 98 3.99 10.26 4.68
N ASN A 99 3.52 10.47 3.47
CA ASN A 99 4.34 10.27 2.28
C ASN A 99 5.44 11.34 2.11
N ARG A 100 5.19 12.57 2.54
CA ARG A 100 6.08 13.70 2.25
C ARG A 100 6.98 14.13 3.40
N LYS A 101 6.56 13.91 4.65
CA LYS A 101 7.24 14.48 5.81
C LYS A 101 7.67 13.44 6.84
N ARG A 102 6.96 12.31 6.93
CA ARG A 102 7.28 11.31 7.95
C ARG A 102 8.55 10.58 7.59
N GLN A 103 9.56 10.72 8.43
CA GLN A 103 10.82 10.01 8.31
C GLN A 103 10.68 8.54 8.75
N HIS A 104 11.39 7.66 8.06
CA HIS A 104 11.45 6.23 8.34
C HIS A 104 12.91 5.78 8.45
N SER A 105 13.27 5.19 9.58
CA SER A 105 14.62 4.67 9.80
C SER A 105 15.03 3.62 8.76
N THR A 106 14.09 2.76 8.35
CA THR A 106 14.31 1.75 7.30
C THR A 106 14.54 2.35 5.91
N LEU A 107 14.21 3.63 5.70
CA LEU A 107 14.47 4.36 4.45
C LEU A 107 15.63 5.36 4.59
N GLY A 108 16.49 5.18 5.59
CA GLY A 108 17.59 6.10 5.87
C GLY A 108 17.09 7.48 6.29
N ASP A 109 16.13 7.51 7.23
CA ASP A 109 15.49 8.70 7.79
C ASP A 109 14.87 9.65 6.75
N ARG A 110 14.48 9.09 5.61
CA ARG A 110 13.78 9.81 4.55
C ARG A 110 12.29 9.53 4.58
N ALA A 111 11.51 10.49 4.06
CA ALA A 111 10.10 10.27 3.81
C ALA A 111 9.89 9.34 2.59
N PRO A 112 8.79 8.58 2.52
CA PRO A 112 8.53 7.66 1.40
C PRO A 112 8.63 8.30 0.01
N ALA A 113 8.12 9.52 -0.17
CA ALA A 113 8.21 10.22 -1.44
C ALA A 113 9.67 10.56 -1.80
N GLN A 114 10.46 11.06 -0.85
CA GLN A 114 11.87 11.36 -1.07
C GLN A 114 12.68 10.11 -1.41
N PHE A 115 12.39 8.99 -0.75
CA PHE A 115 13.03 7.72 -1.07
C PHE A 115 12.67 7.24 -2.48
N LEU A 116 11.41 7.33 -2.86
CA LEU A 116 10.94 6.95 -4.20
C LEU A 116 11.58 7.82 -5.29
N ASP A 117 11.62 9.14 -5.09
CA ASP A 117 12.22 10.08 -6.05
C ASP A 117 13.71 9.79 -6.24
N ALA A 118 14.43 9.55 -5.15
CA ALA A 118 15.84 9.17 -5.19
C ALA A 118 16.04 7.81 -5.89
N TRP A 119 15.14 6.84 -5.67
CA TRP A 119 15.19 5.54 -6.32
C TRP A 119 14.90 5.63 -7.82
N ILE A 120 13.92 6.43 -8.23
CA ILE A 120 13.58 6.65 -9.65
C ILE A 120 14.74 7.33 -10.38
N SER A 121 15.44 8.28 -9.74
CA SER A 121 16.55 9.04 -10.31
C SER A 121 17.84 8.24 -10.46
N LYS A 122 17.95 7.05 -9.83
CA LYS A 122 19.12 6.18 -9.97
C LYS A 122 19.20 5.57 -11.38
N PRO A 123 20.42 5.43 -11.95
CA PRO A 123 20.65 4.70 -13.20
C PRO A 123 20.11 3.26 -13.13
N HIS A 124 19.71 2.73 -14.28
CA HIS A 124 19.00 1.43 -14.36
C HIS A 124 19.80 0.24 -13.80
N GLN A 125 21.15 0.32 -13.85
CA GLN A 125 22.03 -0.74 -13.34
C GLN A 125 22.06 -0.89 -11.83
N GLU A 126 21.76 0.16 -11.06
CA GLU A 126 21.71 0.10 -9.59
C GLU A 126 20.35 -0.34 -9.04
N LYS A 127 19.31 -0.42 -9.89
CA LYS A 127 17.96 -0.77 -9.46
C LYS A 127 17.71 -2.28 -9.26
N GLN A 128 18.64 -3.12 -9.74
CA GLN A 128 18.52 -4.58 -9.68
C GLN A 128 19.17 -5.20 -8.43
N GLY A 129 19.90 -4.43 -7.63
CA GLY A 129 20.68 -4.91 -6.48
C GLY A 129 20.12 -4.52 -5.11
N ALA A 130 18.84 -4.11 -4.99
CA ALA A 130 18.23 -3.74 -3.72
C ALA A 130 17.11 -4.69 -3.32
#